data_060bc562c8090bc6170db9753ac77896
#
_entry.id   060bc562c8090bc6170db9753ac77896
#
_cell.length_a   1.000
_cell.length_b   1.000
_cell.length_c   1.000
_cell.angle_alpha   90.00
_cell.angle_beta   90.00
_cell.angle_gamma   90.00
#
_symmetry.space_group_name_H-M   'P 1'
#
loop_
_entity.id
_entity.type
_entity.pdbx_description
1 polymer ?
#
loop_
_entity_poly.entity_id
_entity_poly.type
_entity_poly.pdbx_seq_one_letter_code
_entity_poly.pdbx_strand_id
1 'polypeptide(L)'
;MYRLSGCPVAVFDRDHVISISGAAKKEWNARRVSPELEELMENRRQYYCDGTQSSFIPAEGVDKGAVACLPIISAGDVTGAVAFLDNGTASGLNESQRTLIQAASQFLGKQIEL
;
A
#
# COMPACT_ATOMS: atom_id res chain seq x y z
N MET A 1 5.04 -2.05 -11.64
CA MET A 1 4.85 -0.87 -10.80
C MET A 1 6.11 -0.41 -10.07
N TYR A 2 6.85 -1.32 -9.48
CA TYR A 2 8.08 -0.96 -8.76
C TYR A 2 9.04 -0.11 -9.58
N ARG A 3 9.28 -0.50 -10.83
CA ARG A 3 10.20 0.23 -11.71
C ARG A 3 9.75 1.66 -12.02
N LEU A 4 8.45 1.89 -12.06
CA LEU A 4 7.88 3.19 -12.36
C LEU A 4 7.82 4.10 -11.13
N SER A 5 7.55 3.51 -9.97
CA SER A 5 7.38 4.28 -8.74
C SER A 5 8.70 4.58 -8.03
N GLY A 6 9.71 3.72 -8.21
CA GLY A 6 10.94 3.78 -7.43
C GLY A 6 10.76 3.32 -5.99
N CYS A 7 9.59 2.81 -5.64
CA CYS A 7 9.28 2.33 -4.29
C CYS A 7 8.85 0.87 -4.35
N PRO A 8 9.17 0.08 -3.32
CA PRO A 8 8.57 -1.24 -3.20
C PRO A 8 7.05 -1.12 -3.12
N VAL A 9 6.35 -2.09 -3.68
CA VAL A 9 4.88 -2.09 -3.74
C VAL A 9 4.36 -3.33 -3.03
N ALA A 10 3.40 -3.13 -2.13
CA ALA A 10 2.71 -4.21 -1.44
C ALA A 10 1.22 -4.15 -1.78
N VAL A 11 0.62 -5.29 -2.03
CA VAL A 11 -0.82 -5.43 -2.24
C VAL A 11 -1.36 -6.34 -1.14
N PHE A 12 -2.48 -5.94 -0.57
CA PHE A 12 -3.10 -6.61 0.57
C PHE A 12 -4.53 -7.00 0.21
N ASP A 13 -4.98 -8.16 0.71
CA ASP A 13 -6.41 -8.37 0.86
C ASP A 13 -6.84 -7.76 2.21
N ARG A 14 -8.02 -8.07 2.70
CA ARG A 14 -8.47 -7.48 3.97
C ARG A 14 -7.74 -8.02 5.20
N ASP A 15 -7.00 -9.12 5.04
CA ASP A 15 -6.39 -9.83 6.16
C ASP A 15 -4.87 -9.92 6.08
N HIS A 16 -4.31 -10.08 4.87
CA HIS A 16 -2.89 -10.40 4.70
C HIS A 16 -2.27 -9.72 3.50
N VAL A 17 -0.95 -9.72 3.49
CA VAL A 17 -0.17 -9.36 2.30
C VAL A 17 -0.34 -10.46 1.26
N ILE A 18 -0.77 -10.09 0.04
CA ILE A 18 -0.94 -11.05 -1.05
C ILE A 18 0.10 -10.91 -2.14
N SER A 19 0.77 -9.76 -2.23
CA SER A 19 1.82 -9.55 -3.22
C SER A 19 2.79 -8.50 -2.73
N ILE A 20 4.08 -8.70 -3.00
CA ILE A 20 5.12 -7.75 -2.66
C ILE A 20 6.12 -7.70 -3.80
N SER A 21 6.56 -6.51 -4.18
CA SER A 21 7.52 -6.29 -5.24
C SER A 21 8.53 -5.23 -4.81
N GLY A 22 9.81 -5.51 -5.00
CA GLY A 22 10.88 -4.57 -4.68
C GLY A 22 11.32 -4.54 -3.22
N ALA A 23 10.83 -5.46 -2.41
CA ALA A 23 11.23 -5.62 -1.01
C ALA A 23 11.48 -7.10 -0.70
N ALA A 24 11.98 -7.39 0.49
CA ALA A 24 12.26 -8.76 0.90
C ALA A 24 10.96 -9.54 1.09
N LYS A 25 10.66 -10.41 0.13
CA LYS A 25 9.42 -11.20 0.15
C LYS A 25 9.25 -12.03 1.40
N LYS A 26 10.35 -12.56 1.94
CA LYS A 26 10.31 -13.40 3.15
C LYS A 26 9.80 -12.65 4.37
N GLU A 27 10.13 -11.35 4.48
CA GLU A 27 9.67 -10.53 5.58
C GLU A 27 8.18 -10.21 5.49
N TRP A 28 7.68 -10.06 4.29
CA TRP A 28 6.31 -9.57 4.05
C TRP A 28 5.33 -10.69 3.76
N ASN A 29 5.81 -11.84 3.28
CA ASN A 29 4.94 -12.89 2.78
C ASN A 29 3.96 -13.37 3.85
N ALA A 30 2.67 -13.35 3.52
CA ALA A 30 1.57 -13.79 4.36
C ALA A 30 1.47 -13.06 5.71
N ARG A 31 2.13 -11.91 5.87
CA ARG A 31 1.99 -11.10 7.08
C ARG A 31 0.57 -10.55 7.16
N ARG A 32 0.07 -10.51 8.38
CA ARG A 32 -1.25 -9.97 8.64
C ARG A 32 -1.22 -8.44 8.53
N VAL A 33 -2.32 -7.86 8.02
CA VAL A 33 -2.45 -6.40 7.99
C VAL A 33 -2.41 -5.84 9.40
N SER A 34 -1.83 -4.64 9.56
CA SER A 34 -1.78 -3.98 10.86
C SER A 34 -3.15 -3.42 11.24
N PRO A 35 -3.39 -3.14 12.53
CA PRO A 35 -4.61 -2.43 12.94
C PRO A 35 -4.78 -1.09 12.24
N GLU A 36 -3.67 -0.39 11.96
CA GLU A 36 -3.69 0.88 11.26
C GLU A 36 -4.23 0.73 9.84
N LEU A 37 -3.82 -0.33 9.14
CA LEU A 37 -4.31 -0.60 7.79
C LEU A 37 -5.77 -1.06 7.81
N GLU A 38 -6.16 -1.87 8.79
CA GLU A 38 -7.55 -2.27 8.95
C GLU A 38 -8.45 -1.04 9.09
N GLU A 39 -8.05 -0.09 9.92
CA GLU A 39 -8.80 1.14 10.13
C GLU A 39 -8.87 1.97 8.84
N LEU A 40 -7.78 2.07 8.11
CA LEU A 40 -7.74 2.79 6.83
C LEU A 40 -8.75 2.17 5.86
N MET A 41 -8.78 0.86 5.75
CA MET A 41 -9.71 0.16 4.85
C MET A 41 -11.16 0.34 5.30
N GLU A 42 -11.45 0.20 6.59
CA GLU A 42 -12.80 0.37 7.12
C GLU A 42 -13.35 1.77 6.87
N ASN A 43 -12.51 2.79 7.03
CA ASN A 43 -12.92 4.18 6.87
C ASN A 43 -12.71 4.69 5.44
N ARG A 44 -12.24 3.85 4.54
CA ARG A 44 -11.99 4.19 3.13
C ARG A 44 -11.11 5.42 2.98
N ARG A 45 -10.08 5.50 3.82
CA ARG A 45 -9.14 6.62 3.83
C ARG A 45 -8.01 6.40 2.85
N GLN A 46 -7.31 7.48 2.53
CA GLN A 46 -6.09 7.44 1.73
C GLN A 46 -4.98 8.03 2.59
N TYR A 47 -3.82 7.40 2.56
CA TYR A 47 -2.65 7.87 3.29
C TYR A 47 -1.56 8.29 2.31
N TYR A 48 -1.02 9.47 2.51
CA TYR A 48 0.11 10.00 1.75
C TYR A 48 1.11 10.61 2.72
N CYS A 49 2.37 10.20 2.60
CA CYS A 49 3.46 10.78 3.39
C CYS A 49 3.91 12.10 2.74
N ASP A 50 4.05 13.13 3.54
CA ASP A 50 4.31 14.49 3.06
C ASP A 50 5.77 14.93 3.21
N GLY A 51 6.71 14.00 3.21
CA GLY A 51 8.13 14.30 3.29
C GLY A 51 8.77 14.05 4.64
N THR A 52 7.98 13.73 5.65
CA THR A 52 8.48 13.30 6.94
C THR A 52 8.61 11.79 6.98
N GLN A 53 9.34 11.27 7.96
CA GLN A 53 9.45 9.83 8.11
C GLN A 53 8.08 9.23 8.39
N SER A 54 7.70 8.22 7.60
CA SER A 54 6.41 7.58 7.76
C SER A 54 6.37 6.71 9.01
N SER A 55 5.31 6.88 9.80
CA SER A 55 5.03 6.03 10.95
C SER A 55 3.92 5.01 10.66
N PHE A 56 3.38 5.02 9.45
CA PHE A 56 2.30 4.10 9.06
C PHE A 56 2.91 2.76 8.65
N ILE A 57 2.74 1.75 9.49
CA ILE A 57 3.23 0.39 9.24
C ILE A 57 2.04 -0.45 8.78
N PRO A 58 2.01 -0.91 7.51
CA PRO A 58 0.81 -1.55 6.98
C PRO A 58 0.65 -3.03 7.34
N ALA A 59 1.71 -3.69 7.80
CA ALA A 59 1.66 -5.11 8.14
C ALA A 59 2.31 -5.36 9.49
N GLU A 60 1.86 -6.39 10.20
CA GLU A 60 2.43 -6.76 11.49
C GLU A 60 3.81 -7.37 11.31
N GLY A 61 4.74 -6.99 12.19
CA GLY A 61 6.07 -7.59 12.24
C GLY A 61 7.04 -7.11 11.19
N VAL A 62 6.72 -6.07 10.42
CA VAL A 62 7.65 -5.50 9.45
C VAL A 62 8.16 -4.14 9.94
N ASP A 63 9.36 -3.78 9.49
CA ASP A 63 10.01 -2.55 9.94
C ASP A 63 9.74 -1.34 9.04
N LYS A 64 9.35 -1.59 7.80
CA LYS A 64 9.18 -0.52 6.82
C LYS A 64 7.77 0.05 6.85
N GLY A 65 7.71 1.38 6.87
CA GLY A 65 6.44 2.09 6.74
C GLY A 65 6.03 2.30 5.30
N ALA A 66 4.79 2.64 5.09
CA ALA A 66 4.25 3.01 3.79
C ALA A 66 4.40 4.52 3.57
N VAL A 67 4.77 4.93 2.35
CA VAL A 67 4.75 6.34 1.96
C VAL A 67 3.42 6.72 1.33
N ALA A 68 2.65 5.74 0.88
CA ALA A 68 1.28 5.93 0.43
C ALA A 68 0.53 4.62 0.58
N CYS A 69 -0.75 4.70 0.91
CA CYS A 69 -1.60 3.53 1.03
C CYS A 69 -3.03 3.92 0.69
N LEU A 70 -3.62 3.20 -0.26
CA LEU A 70 -4.99 3.45 -0.70
C LEU A 70 -5.79 2.16 -0.65
N PRO A 71 -7.08 2.24 -0.27
CA PRO A 71 -7.94 1.06 -0.33
C PRO A 71 -8.24 0.70 -1.78
N ILE A 72 -8.40 -0.59 -2.03
CA ILE A 72 -8.86 -1.11 -3.32
C ILE A 72 -10.36 -1.35 -3.18
N ILE A 73 -11.14 -0.64 -3.98
CA ILE A 73 -12.61 -0.71 -3.91
C ILE A 73 -13.12 -1.37 -5.19
N SER A 74 -13.93 -2.40 -5.02
CA SER A 74 -14.53 -3.14 -6.12
C SER A 74 -16.03 -3.27 -5.86
N ALA A 75 -16.86 -2.86 -6.81
CA ALA A 75 -18.32 -2.89 -6.71
C ALA A 75 -18.84 -2.23 -5.42
N GLY A 76 -18.18 -1.15 -4.99
CA GLY A 76 -18.57 -0.40 -3.80
C GLY A 76 -18.01 -0.92 -2.48
N ASP A 77 -17.34 -2.08 -2.48
CA ASP A 77 -16.79 -2.68 -1.27
C ASP A 77 -15.26 -2.64 -1.28
N VAL A 78 -14.67 -2.44 -0.10
CA VAL A 78 -13.23 -2.51 0.06
C VAL A 78 -12.81 -3.98 0.06
N THR A 79 -11.96 -4.36 -0.90
CA THR A 79 -11.46 -5.73 -1.05
C THR A 79 -10.02 -5.89 -0.57
N GLY A 80 -9.30 -4.78 -0.38
CA GLY A 80 -7.94 -4.81 0.06
C GLY A 80 -7.32 -3.42 0.01
N ALA A 81 -6.01 -3.37 -0.13
CA ALA A 81 -5.27 -2.12 -0.22
C ALA A 81 -3.99 -2.29 -1.05
N VAL A 82 -3.49 -1.17 -1.56
CA VAL A 82 -2.19 -1.11 -2.22
C VAL A 82 -1.35 -0.05 -1.51
N ALA A 83 -0.07 -0.34 -1.30
CA ALA A 83 0.83 0.57 -0.62
C ALA A 83 2.15 0.70 -1.36
N PHE A 84 2.69 1.91 -1.41
CA PHE A 84 4.07 2.17 -1.75
C PHE A 84 4.85 2.25 -0.45
N LEU A 85 5.92 1.47 -0.34
CA LEU A 85 6.71 1.37 0.88
C LEU A 85 7.89 2.35 0.83
N ASP A 86 8.35 2.75 2.00
CA ASP A 86 9.53 3.58 2.13
C ASP A 86 10.74 2.83 1.58
N ASN A 87 11.49 3.48 0.68
CA ASN A 87 12.68 2.90 0.06
C ASN A 87 13.98 3.36 0.74
N GLY A 88 13.89 3.97 1.92
CA GLY A 88 15.04 4.47 2.65
C GLY A 88 15.43 5.90 2.34
N THR A 89 14.76 6.56 1.40
CA THR A 89 14.97 7.98 1.13
C THR A 89 13.95 8.79 1.92
N ALA A 90 14.37 9.94 2.44
CA ALA A 90 13.50 10.78 3.26
C ALA A 90 12.74 11.83 2.43
N SER A 91 12.52 11.56 1.16
CA SER A 91 12.01 12.56 0.22
C SER A 91 10.48 12.62 0.13
N GLY A 92 9.78 11.71 0.80
CA GLY A 92 8.33 11.69 0.70
C GLY A 92 7.81 11.27 -0.67
N LEU A 93 6.53 11.46 -0.88
CA LEU A 93 5.85 11.03 -2.10
C LEU A 93 5.80 12.19 -3.10
N ASN A 94 6.28 11.98 -4.32
CA ASN A 94 6.16 12.99 -5.37
C ASN A 94 4.82 12.86 -6.09
N GLU A 95 4.52 13.85 -6.94
CA GLU A 95 3.25 13.91 -7.65
C GLU A 95 3.03 12.74 -8.61
N SER A 96 4.09 12.31 -9.29
CA SER A 96 4.03 11.16 -10.18
C SER A 96 3.69 9.88 -9.42
N GLN A 97 4.26 9.71 -8.25
CA GLN A 97 3.97 8.55 -7.40
C GLN A 97 2.54 8.58 -6.88
N ARG A 98 2.02 9.76 -6.52
CA ARG A 98 0.63 9.91 -6.11
C ARG A 98 -0.32 9.49 -7.22
N THR A 99 -0.09 9.98 -8.42
CA THR A 99 -0.89 9.63 -9.59
C THR A 99 -0.82 8.14 -9.86
N LEU A 100 0.37 7.56 -9.77
CA LEU A 100 0.57 6.15 -10.05
C LEU A 100 -0.18 5.27 -9.04
N ILE A 101 -0.12 5.57 -7.75
CA ILE A 101 -0.82 4.74 -6.76
C ILE A 101 -2.34 4.87 -6.87
N GLN A 102 -2.84 6.06 -7.22
CA GLN A 102 -4.27 6.23 -7.47
C GLN A 102 -4.72 5.40 -8.66
N ALA A 103 -3.96 5.41 -9.74
CA ALA A 103 -4.24 4.59 -10.92
C ALA A 103 -4.17 3.09 -10.57
N ALA A 104 -3.17 2.68 -9.80
CA ALA A 104 -3.02 1.30 -9.38
C ALA A 104 -4.20 0.82 -8.53
N SER A 105 -4.65 1.65 -7.60
CA SER A 105 -5.82 1.34 -6.76
C SER A 105 -7.06 1.09 -7.61
N GLN A 106 -7.32 1.96 -8.57
CA GLN A 106 -8.46 1.84 -9.47
C GLN A 106 -8.35 0.61 -10.38
N PHE A 107 -7.17 0.39 -10.93
CA PHE A 107 -6.92 -0.77 -11.80
C PHE A 107 -7.14 -2.08 -11.05
N LEU A 108 -6.59 -2.19 -9.85
CA LEU A 108 -6.73 -3.41 -9.05
C LEU A 108 -8.19 -3.65 -8.62
N GLY A 109 -8.92 -2.57 -8.34
CA GLY A 109 -10.35 -2.68 -8.06
C GLY A 109 -11.13 -3.27 -9.21
N LYS A 110 -10.80 -2.88 -10.44
CA LYS A 110 -11.45 -3.41 -11.65
C LYS A 110 -11.07 -4.87 -11.91
N GLN A 111 -9.82 -5.24 -11.61
CA GLN A 111 -9.36 -6.63 -11.83
C GLN A 111 -10.06 -7.61 -10.89
N ILE A 112 -10.45 -7.17 -9.71
CA ILE A 112 -11.13 -8.01 -8.73
C ILE A 112 -12.63 -8.06 -9.00
N GLU A 113 -13.17 -7.05 -9.65
CA GLU A 113 -14.58 -6.96 -10.00
C GLU A 113 -14.95 -7.99 -11.06
N LEU A 114 -15.92 -8.84 -10.74
CA LEU A 114 -16.38 -9.91 -11.62
C LEU A 114 -17.63 -9.52 -12.38
#